data_0aa20807b89396976bf5c1fe145dd1b1
#
_entry.id   0aa20807b89396976bf5c1fe145dd1b1
#
_cell.length_a   1.000
_cell.length_b   1.000
_cell.length_c   1.000
_cell.angle_alpha   90.00
_cell.angle_beta   90.00
_cell.angle_gamma   90.00
#
_symmetry.space_group_name_H-M   'P 1'
#
loop_
_entity.id
_entity.type
_entity.pdbx_description
1 polymer ?
#
loop_
_entity_poly.entity_id
_entity_poly.type
_entity_poly.pdbx_seq_one_letter_code
_entity_poly.pdbx_strand_id
1 'polypeptide(L)'
;ESMGNPRKFSRIARNLALIKPVIVVKSGVSRFGVPPGHRVRRTKARPAVFKAMLKQAGVLRVENVHQLFDIAQLLATQPLPRGDRVAIVGNSTALGTLTADACTSWGLKVAHGPVSLPSEATAAQFRTALAAAFADPKVDSVLTCFIPPLVTNDEDVAAAVRDMAHGAD
;
A
#
# COMPACT_ATOMS: atom_id res chain seq x y z
N GLU A 1 -7.07 21.07 5.40
CA GLU A 1 -7.82 22.32 5.28
C GLU A 1 -8.89 22.25 4.18
N SER A 2 -9.27 23.38 3.58
CA SER A 2 -10.28 23.40 2.51
C SER A 2 -9.66 23.19 1.14
N MET A 3 -10.32 22.41 0.30
CA MET A 3 -9.94 22.22 -1.12
C MET A 3 -10.45 23.36 -2.03
N GLY A 4 -11.05 24.41 -1.48
CA GLY A 4 -11.69 25.45 -2.25
C GLY A 4 -13.01 24.98 -2.89
N ASN A 5 -13.16 25.15 -4.21
CA ASN A 5 -14.33 24.70 -4.94
C ASN A 5 -14.26 23.17 -5.21
N PRO A 6 -15.13 22.34 -4.61
CA PRO A 6 -15.08 20.88 -4.76
C PRO A 6 -15.22 20.38 -6.21
N ARG A 7 -16.04 21.05 -7.03
CA ARG A 7 -16.24 20.65 -8.43
C ARG A 7 -14.97 20.91 -9.26
N LYS A 8 -14.33 22.07 -9.08
CA LYS A 8 -13.06 22.40 -9.74
C LYS A 8 -11.96 21.46 -9.30
N PHE A 9 -11.86 21.20 -7.98
CA PHE A 9 -10.89 20.26 -7.42
C PHE A 9 -11.07 18.85 -7.99
N SER A 10 -12.29 18.29 -7.97
CA SER A 10 -12.57 16.95 -8.47
C SER A 10 -12.21 16.78 -9.95
N ARG A 11 -12.50 17.79 -10.79
CA ARG A 11 -12.15 17.76 -12.21
C ARG A 11 -10.63 17.75 -12.43
N ILE A 12 -9.91 18.65 -11.75
CA ILE A 12 -8.44 18.75 -11.87
C ILE A 12 -7.79 17.48 -11.32
N ALA A 13 -8.21 17.01 -10.14
CA ALA A 13 -7.68 15.82 -9.51
C ALA A 13 -7.89 14.57 -10.36
N ARG A 14 -9.05 14.43 -11.02
CA ARG A 14 -9.32 13.31 -11.93
C ARG A 14 -8.37 13.30 -13.12
N ASN A 15 -8.17 14.43 -13.76
CA ASN A 15 -7.24 14.52 -14.89
C ASN A 15 -5.79 14.22 -14.45
N LEU A 16 -5.40 14.70 -13.28
CA LEU A 16 -4.08 14.44 -12.73
C LEU A 16 -3.89 12.97 -12.33
N ALA A 17 -4.92 12.35 -11.74
CA ALA A 17 -4.89 10.96 -11.31
C ALA A 17 -4.76 9.96 -12.46
N LEU A 18 -5.09 10.35 -13.70
CA LEU A 18 -4.84 9.55 -14.90
C LEU A 18 -3.36 9.54 -15.32
N ILE A 19 -2.58 10.50 -14.85
CA ILE A 19 -1.18 10.68 -15.26
C ILE A 19 -0.22 10.23 -14.15
N LYS A 20 -0.58 10.50 -12.89
CA LYS A 20 0.24 10.18 -11.72
C LYS A 20 -0.63 9.95 -10.48
N PRO A 21 -0.17 9.14 -9.51
CA PRO A 21 -0.87 8.97 -8.24
C PRO A 21 -1.04 10.31 -7.52
N VAL A 22 -2.24 10.55 -7.00
CA VAL A 22 -2.56 11.74 -6.20
C VAL A 22 -2.95 11.27 -4.80
N ILE A 23 -2.18 11.66 -3.80
CA ILE A 23 -2.41 11.29 -2.40
C ILE A 23 -2.85 12.52 -1.62
N VAL A 24 -3.84 12.35 -0.76
CA VAL A 24 -4.38 13.42 0.07
C VAL A 24 -4.50 12.98 1.52
N VAL A 25 -3.92 13.76 2.42
CA VAL A 25 -4.22 13.75 3.85
C VAL A 25 -5.04 14.98 4.19
N LYS A 26 -6.14 14.82 4.93
CA LYS A 26 -6.99 15.93 5.32
C LYS A 26 -6.93 16.16 6.82
N SER A 27 -6.43 17.32 7.23
CA SER A 27 -6.49 17.81 8.60
C SER A 27 -7.85 18.47 8.93
N GLY A 28 -8.06 18.78 10.21
CA GLY A 28 -9.25 19.51 10.67
C GLY A 28 -10.52 18.66 10.78
N VAL A 29 -10.37 17.36 10.95
CA VAL A 29 -11.50 16.43 11.22
C VAL A 29 -11.92 16.56 12.68
N SER A 30 -11.00 16.82 13.60
CA SER A 30 -11.29 17.01 15.02
C SER A 30 -11.55 18.48 15.32
N ARG A 31 -12.44 18.74 16.30
CA ARG A 31 -12.74 20.09 16.82
C ARG A 31 -11.56 20.68 17.60
N PHE A 32 -10.63 19.86 18.06
CA PHE A 32 -9.52 20.23 18.95
C PHE A 32 -8.21 20.54 18.23
N GLY A 33 -8.13 20.32 16.93
CA GLY A 33 -6.90 20.46 16.16
C GLY A 33 -6.66 21.83 15.55
N VAL A 34 -7.42 22.87 15.94
CA VAL A 34 -7.24 24.23 15.42
C VAL A 34 -6.49 25.08 16.45
N PRO A 35 -5.24 25.50 16.17
CA PRO A 35 -4.52 26.39 17.08
C PRO A 35 -5.29 27.69 17.34
N PRO A 36 -5.19 28.28 18.52
CA PRO A 36 -5.79 29.57 18.84
C PRO A 36 -5.39 30.63 17.80
N GLY A 37 -6.35 31.43 17.34
CA GLY A 37 -6.12 32.47 16.34
C GLY A 37 -6.12 32.02 14.88
N HIS A 38 -6.13 30.71 14.59
CA HIS A 38 -6.23 30.20 13.24
C HIS A 38 -7.68 29.98 12.76
N ARG A 39 -8.00 30.51 11.59
CA ARG A 39 -9.29 30.24 10.91
C ARG A 39 -9.08 29.16 9.87
N VAL A 40 -9.43 27.91 10.20
CA VAL A 40 -9.43 26.82 9.22
C VAL A 40 -10.72 26.87 8.41
N ARG A 41 -10.60 27.04 7.11
CA ARG A 41 -11.74 26.91 6.19
C ARG A 41 -12.19 25.46 6.15
N ARG A 42 -13.31 25.15 6.79
CA ARG A 42 -13.90 23.81 6.75
C ARG A 42 -14.75 23.64 5.50
N THR A 43 -14.62 22.48 4.86
CA THR A 43 -15.59 22.11 3.83
C THR A 43 -16.93 21.82 4.48
N LYS A 44 -18.02 22.32 3.90
CA LYS A 44 -19.38 22.04 4.34
C LYS A 44 -19.86 20.63 3.91
N ALA A 45 -19.10 19.94 3.08
CA ALA A 45 -19.45 18.60 2.63
C ALA A 45 -19.38 17.59 3.78
N ARG A 46 -20.37 16.70 3.85
CA ARG A 46 -20.36 15.57 4.79
C ARG A 46 -19.13 14.69 4.52
N PRO A 47 -18.51 14.11 5.56
CA PRO A 47 -17.30 13.27 5.38
C PRO A 47 -17.47 12.15 4.36
N ALA A 48 -18.64 11.51 4.32
CA ALA A 48 -18.94 10.46 3.34
C ALA A 48 -18.96 10.97 1.89
N VAL A 49 -19.56 12.14 1.65
CA VAL A 49 -19.60 12.78 0.33
C VAL A 49 -18.20 13.17 -0.12
N PHE A 50 -17.39 13.69 0.79
CA PHE A 50 -16.00 14.02 0.53
C PHE A 50 -15.19 12.79 0.15
N LYS A 51 -15.32 11.68 0.92
CA LYS A 51 -14.65 10.41 0.64
C LYS A 51 -15.06 9.85 -0.72
N ALA A 52 -16.35 9.87 -1.05
CA ALA A 52 -16.86 9.40 -2.34
C ALA A 52 -16.33 10.24 -3.51
N MET A 53 -16.27 11.57 -3.36
CA MET A 53 -15.73 12.48 -4.36
C MET A 53 -14.24 12.20 -4.65
N LEU A 54 -13.42 12.00 -3.61
CA LEU A 54 -12.00 11.66 -3.78
C LEU A 54 -11.84 10.33 -4.49
N LYS A 55 -12.61 9.30 -4.08
CA LYS A 55 -12.60 7.98 -4.71
C LYS A 55 -12.98 8.07 -6.20
N GLN A 56 -14.03 8.83 -6.56
CA GLN A 56 -14.43 9.04 -7.95
C GLN A 56 -13.40 9.84 -8.77
N ALA A 57 -12.61 10.68 -8.11
CA ALA A 57 -11.53 11.42 -8.75
C ALA A 57 -10.22 10.63 -8.87
N GLY A 58 -10.18 9.36 -8.40
CA GLY A 58 -8.95 8.54 -8.41
C GLY A 58 -7.90 9.01 -7.40
N VAL A 59 -8.32 9.75 -6.37
CA VAL A 59 -7.43 10.29 -5.33
C VAL A 59 -7.34 9.32 -4.15
N LEU A 60 -6.12 8.95 -3.80
CA LEU A 60 -5.82 8.13 -2.64
C LEU A 60 -5.93 9.00 -1.38
N ARG A 61 -6.90 8.69 -0.54
CA ARG A 61 -7.04 9.36 0.74
C ARG A 61 -6.37 8.55 1.85
N VAL A 62 -5.52 9.21 2.62
CA VAL A 62 -4.89 8.65 3.81
C VAL A 62 -5.36 9.39 5.07
N GLU A 63 -5.24 8.74 6.22
CA GLU A 63 -5.78 9.25 7.48
C GLU A 63 -4.76 10.10 8.25
N ASN A 64 -3.47 9.88 8.03
CA ASN A 64 -2.39 10.59 8.70
C ASN A 64 -1.17 10.78 7.81
N VAL A 65 -0.21 11.56 8.31
CA VAL A 65 1.02 11.91 7.58
C VAL A 65 1.96 10.71 7.43
N HIS A 66 2.00 9.78 8.37
CA HIS A 66 2.82 8.56 8.25
C HIS A 66 2.35 7.73 7.05
N GLN A 67 1.05 7.45 6.97
CA GLN A 67 0.48 6.75 5.81
C GLN A 67 0.74 7.50 4.49
N LEU A 68 0.78 8.85 4.52
CA LEU A 68 1.12 9.63 3.33
C LEU A 68 2.53 9.31 2.83
N PHE A 69 3.50 9.28 3.73
CA PHE A 69 4.89 8.97 3.39
C PHE A 69 5.08 7.51 3.00
N ASP A 70 4.45 6.57 3.71
CA ASP A 70 4.53 5.14 3.40
C ASP A 70 4.02 4.86 1.98
N ILE A 71 2.85 5.40 1.63
CA ILE A 71 2.28 5.24 0.29
C ILE A 71 3.12 5.99 -0.75
N ALA A 72 3.60 7.20 -0.45
CA ALA A 72 4.42 7.95 -1.39
C ALA A 72 5.74 7.22 -1.69
N GLN A 73 6.39 6.63 -0.69
CA GLN A 73 7.60 5.84 -0.85
C GLN A 73 7.32 4.58 -1.70
N LEU A 74 6.25 3.85 -1.41
CA LEU A 74 5.84 2.68 -2.18
C LEU A 74 5.63 3.04 -3.67
N LEU A 75 4.87 4.09 -3.95
CA LEU A 75 4.54 4.52 -5.31
C LEU A 75 5.71 5.15 -6.07
N ALA A 76 6.74 5.62 -5.36
CA ALA A 76 7.95 6.16 -5.97
C ALA A 76 8.97 5.07 -6.35
N THR A 77 8.92 3.91 -5.69
CA THR A 77 9.94 2.86 -5.83
C THR A 77 9.43 1.60 -6.53
N GLN A 78 8.11 1.44 -6.68
CA GLN A 78 7.51 0.25 -7.25
C GLN A 78 6.48 0.61 -8.33
N PRO A 79 6.32 -0.23 -9.37
CA PRO A 79 5.27 -0.07 -10.36
C PRO A 79 3.89 -0.29 -9.73
N LEU A 80 2.87 0.30 -10.33
CA LEU A 80 1.49 0.07 -9.90
C LEU A 80 1.05 -1.35 -10.27
N PRO A 81 0.41 -2.10 -9.35
CA PRO A 81 -0.11 -3.42 -9.66
C PRO A 81 -1.18 -3.36 -10.75
N ARG A 82 -1.23 -4.37 -11.61
CA ARG A 82 -2.17 -4.45 -12.73
C ARG A 82 -3.57 -4.92 -12.32
N GLY A 83 -3.70 -5.43 -11.10
CA GLY A 83 -4.97 -5.96 -10.58
C GLY A 83 -4.97 -6.12 -9.07
N ASP A 84 -5.93 -6.90 -8.57
CA ASP A 84 -6.22 -7.09 -7.14
C ASP A 84 -5.76 -8.46 -6.59
N ARG A 85 -5.01 -9.25 -7.41
CA ARG A 85 -4.58 -10.59 -7.05
C ARG A 85 -3.18 -10.56 -6.47
N VAL A 86 -3.03 -11.06 -5.25
CA VAL A 86 -1.76 -10.99 -4.52
C VAL A 86 -1.21 -12.39 -4.24
N ALA A 87 0.11 -12.49 -4.24
CA ALA A 87 0.83 -13.60 -3.62
C ALA A 87 1.35 -13.16 -2.25
N ILE A 88 1.44 -14.10 -1.31
CA ILE A 88 1.99 -13.86 0.02
C ILE A 88 3.10 -14.88 0.27
N VAL A 89 4.32 -14.39 0.54
CA VAL A 89 5.50 -15.22 0.84
C VAL A 89 6.14 -14.70 2.12
N GLY A 90 6.44 -15.58 3.07
CA GLY A 90 7.09 -15.15 4.30
C GLY A 90 7.60 -16.31 5.15
N ASN A 91 8.38 -16.00 6.20
CA ASN A 91 8.92 -16.96 7.16
C ASN A 91 8.16 -17.00 8.48
N SER A 92 6.91 -16.55 8.48
CA SER A 92 6.02 -16.61 9.64
C SER A 92 4.59 -16.93 9.21
N THR A 93 4.09 -18.07 9.64
CA THR A 93 2.71 -18.48 9.37
C THR A 93 1.69 -17.48 9.94
N ALA A 94 1.96 -16.96 11.15
CA ALA A 94 1.08 -16.00 11.80
C ALA A 94 0.99 -14.70 10.99
N LEU A 95 2.12 -14.12 10.55
CA LEU A 95 2.11 -12.92 9.69
C LEU A 95 1.49 -13.20 8.33
N GLY A 96 1.76 -14.37 7.73
CA GLY A 96 1.14 -14.76 6.48
C GLY A 96 -0.39 -14.78 6.57
N THR A 97 -0.93 -15.36 7.63
CA THR A 97 -2.38 -15.42 7.88
C THR A 97 -2.96 -14.01 8.11
N LEU A 98 -2.32 -13.21 8.98
CA LEU A 98 -2.76 -11.84 9.22
C LEU A 98 -2.73 -10.97 7.94
N THR A 99 -1.73 -11.18 7.10
CA THR A 99 -1.62 -10.48 5.81
C THR A 99 -2.74 -10.92 4.87
N ALA A 100 -3.09 -12.20 4.82
CA ALA A 100 -4.20 -12.71 4.03
C ALA A 100 -5.55 -12.14 4.49
N ASP A 101 -5.78 -12.08 5.81
CA ASP A 101 -6.99 -11.47 6.39
C ASP A 101 -7.07 -9.98 6.06
N ALA A 102 -5.96 -9.25 6.16
CA ALA A 102 -5.88 -7.86 5.76
C ALA A 102 -6.18 -7.68 4.27
N CYS A 103 -5.59 -8.48 3.38
CA CYS A 103 -5.88 -8.46 1.95
C CYS A 103 -7.37 -8.63 1.67
N THR A 104 -7.99 -9.62 2.28
CA THR A 104 -9.43 -9.88 2.13
C THR A 104 -10.28 -8.70 2.61
N SER A 105 -9.92 -8.11 3.75
CA SER A 105 -10.61 -6.94 4.32
C SER A 105 -10.56 -5.72 3.41
N TRP A 106 -9.50 -5.58 2.63
CA TRP A 106 -9.32 -4.50 1.65
C TRP A 106 -9.80 -4.84 0.25
N GLY A 107 -10.37 -6.04 0.06
CA GLY A 107 -10.92 -6.51 -1.22
C GLY A 107 -9.87 -7.04 -2.19
N LEU A 108 -8.67 -7.34 -1.72
CA LEU A 108 -7.66 -8.05 -2.50
C LEU A 108 -7.92 -9.56 -2.46
N LYS A 109 -7.47 -10.27 -3.47
CA LYS A 109 -7.62 -11.72 -3.61
C LYS A 109 -6.27 -12.39 -3.45
N VAL A 110 -6.13 -13.26 -2.47
CA VAL A 110 -4.93 -14.09 -2.32
C VAL A 110 -5.00 -15.20 -3.38
N ALA A 111 -4.22 -15.05 -4.45
CA ALA A 111 -4.17 -15.96 -5.57
C ALA A 111 -3.07 -17.02 -5.43
N HIS A 112 -2.02 -16.71 -4.64
CA HIS A 112 -0.89 -17.60 -4.41
C HIS A 112 -0.44 -17.52 -2.93
N GLY A 113 -0.40 -18.64 -2.24
CA GLY A 113 -0.01 -18.71 -0.84
C GLY A 113 -1.19 -18.48 0.12
N PRO A 114 -0.93 -18.08 1.40
CA PRO A 114 0.37 -17.75 1.98
C PRO A 114 1.39 -18.88 1.95
N VAL A 115 2.55 -18.63 1.36
CA VAL A 115 3.69 -19.55 1.39
C VAL A 115 4.46 -19.30 2.68
N SER A 116 4.45 -20.29 3.57
CA SER A 116 5.16 -20.21 4.85
C SER A 116 6.50 -20.95 4.74
N LEU A 117 7.57 -20.19 4.74
CA LEU A 117 8.93 -20.70 4.84
C LEU A 117 9.29 -20.96 6.31
N PRO A 118 10.31 -21.78 6.59
CA PRO A 118 10.84 -21.94 7.95
C PRO A 118 11.25 -20.59 8.56
N SER A 119 11.21 -20.46 9.88
CA SER A 119 11.62 -19.24 10.60
C SER A 119 13.04 -18.79 10.24
N GLU A 120 13.94 -19.77 10.02
CA GLU A 120 15.35 -19.57 9.67
C GLU A 120 15.60 -19.65 8.14
N ALA A 121 14.58 -19.35 7.34
CA ALA A 121 14.68 -19.46 5.90
C ALA A 121 15.82 -18.60 5.34
N THR A 122 16.61 -19.21 4.48
CA THR A 122 17.75 -18.59 3.81
C THR A 122 17.32 -17.73 2.62
N ALA A 123 18.20 -16.85 2.17
CA ALA A 123 18.02 -16.08 0.95
C ALA A 123 17.68 -16.95 -0.28
N ALA A 124 18.29 -18.14 -0.37
CA ALA A 124 18.01 -19.07 -1.47
C ALA A 124 16.58 -19.61 -1.44
N GLN A 125 16.05 -19.92 -0.25
CA GLN A 125 14.66 -20.37 -0.09
C GLN A 125 13.68 -19.25 -0.42
N PHE A 126 13.97 -18.01 -0.02
CA PHE A 126 13.18 -16.85 -0.44
C PHE A 126 13.19 -16.66 -1.95
N ARG A 127 14.38 -16.74 -2.61
CA ARG A 127 14.45 -16.65 -4.08
C ARG A 127 13.59 -17.69 -4.77
N THR A 128 13.61 -18.94 -4.30
CA THR A 128 12.80 -20.01 -4.89
C THR A 128 11.31 -19.75 -4.75
N ALA A 129 10.86 -19.36 -3.55
CA ALA A 129 9.45 -19.07 -3.30
C ALA A 129 8.96 -17.83 -4.05
N LEU A 130 9.77 -16.78 -4.10
CA LEU A 130 9.46 -15.56 -4.86
C LEU A 130 9.44 -15.81 -6.36
N ALA A 131 10.38 -16.61 -6.89
CA ALA A 131 10.37 -16.99 -8.30
C ALA A 131 9.05 -17.68 -8.70
N ALA A 132 8.57 -18.59 -7.87
CA ALA A 132 7.28 -19.25 -8.10
C ALA A 132 6.10 -18.27 -8.04
N ALA A 133 6.13 -17.32 -7.11
CA ALA A 133 5.08 -16.31 -6.97
C ALA A 133 5.06 -15.33 -8.15
N PHE A 134 6.21 -14.85 -8.63
CA PHE A 134 6.32 -13.95 -9.78
C PHE A 134 6.01 -14.65 -11.12
N ALA A 135 6.29 -15.95 -11.21
CA ALA A 135 5.96 -16.74 -12.40
C ALA A 135 4.47 -17.12 -12.53
N ASP A 136 3.68 -16.94 -11.47
CA ASP A 136 2.25 -17.28 -11.49
C ASP A 136 1.45 -16.20 -12.25
N PRO A 137 0.84 -16.52 -13.41
CA PRO A 137 0.10 -15.53 -14.19
C PRO A 137 -1.19 -15.04 -13.51
N LYS A 138 -1.55 -15.63 -12.39
CA LYS A 138 -2.70 -15.20 -11.58
C LYS A 138 -2.34 -14.14 -10.55
N VAL A 139 -1.07 -13.74 -10.46
CA VAL A 139 -0.56 -12.79 -9.46
C VAL A 139 -0.30 -11.44 -10.13
N ASP A 140 -0.80 -10.38 -9.52
CA ASP A 140 -0.60 -9.00 -9.94
C ASP A 140 0.43 -8.26 -9.05
N SER A 141 0.65 -8.77 -7.83
CA SER A 141 1.65 -8.24 -6.89
C SER A 141 2.05 -9.27 -5.84
N VAL A 142 3.26 -9.15 -5.30
CA VAL A 142 3.80 -10.05 -4.27
C VAL A 142 4.01 -9.28 -2.97
N LEU A 143 3.46 -9.79 -1.88
CA LEU A 143 3.66 -9.30 -0.52
C LEU A 143 4.65 -10.22 0.19
N THR A 144 5.77 -9.67 0.63
CA THR A 144 6.79 -10.44 1.36
C THR A 144 6.83 -10.03 2.81
N CYS A 145 6.71 -11.00 3.71
CA CYS A 145 6.80 -10.82 5.15
C CYS A 145 8.05 -11.55 5.68
N PHE A 146 9.00 -10.78 6.20
CA PHE A 146 10.22 -11.36 6.76
C PHE A 146 10.40 -10.93 8.22
N ILE A 147 10.53 -11.92 9.11
CA ILE A 147 10.96 -11.71 10.49
C ILE A 147 12.41 -12.17 10.57
N PRO A 148 13.37 -11.27 10.81
CA PRO A 148 14.78 -11.64 10.89
C PRO A 148 15.04 -12.50 12.12
N PRO A 149 15.48 -13.77 11.98
CA PRO A 149 15.92 -14.58 13.09
C PRO A 149 17.35 -14.20 13.50
N LEU A 150 17.73 -14.55 14.72
CA LEU A 150 19.06 -14.22 15.25
C LEU A 150 20.24 -14.84 14.48
N VAL A 151 19.96 -15.91 13.72
CA VAL A 151 20.98 -16.75 13.05
C VAL A 151 21.06 -16.54 11.53
N THR A 152 20.12 -15.85 10.93
CA THR A 152 20.09 -15.59 9.48
C THR A 152 20.52 -14.16 9.19
N ASN A 153 21.35 -13.97 8.17
CA ASN A 153 21.70 -12.63 7.70
C ASN A 153 20.49 -11.99 7.00
N ASP A 154 19.92 -11.00 7.62
CA ASP A 154 18.75 -10.24 7.12
C ASP A 154 19.09 -9.44 5.86
N GLU A 155 20.32 -8.96 5.70
CA GLU A 155 20.78 -8.26 4.49
C GLU A 155 20.75 -9.16 3.25
N ASP A 156 21.13 -10.42 3.38
CA ASP A 156 21.11 -11.39 2.28
C ASP A 156 19.68 -11.70 1.82
N VAL A 157 18.73 -11.80 2.76
CA VAL A 157 17.31 -11.99 2.44
C VAL A 157 16.72 -10.73 1.81
N ALA A 158 17.02 -9.55 2.35
CA ALA A 158 16.57 -8.29 1.78
C ALA A 158 17.12 -8.09 0.34
N ALA A 159 18.39 -8.44 0.11
CA ALA A 159 18.98 -8.41 -1.22
C ALA A 159 18.27 -9.40 -2.17
N ALA A 160 17.99 -10.63 -1.70
CA ALA A 160 17.26 -11.63 -2.49
C ALA A 160 15.85 -11.13 -2.90
N VAL A 161 15.11 -10.52 -1.98
CA VAL A 161 13.79 -9.95 -2.27
C VAL A 161 13.88 -8.84 -3.31
N ARG A 162 14.82 -7.91 -3.12
CA ARG A 162 15.05 -6.80 -4.05
C ARG A 162 15.42 -7.29 -5.46
N ASP A 163 16.38 -8.21 -5.55
CA ASP A 163 16.87 -8.74 -6.83
C ASP A 163 15.76 -9.45 -7.60
N MET A 164 14.91 -10.21 -6.89
CA MET A 164 13.75 -10.88 -7.49
C MET A 164 12.70 -9.90 -7.97
N ALA A 165 12.45 -8.81 -7.23
CA ALA A 165 11.51 -7.77 -7.63
C ALA A 165 11.96 -7.02 -8.89
N HIS A 166 13.26 -6.72 -9.01
CA HIS A 166 13.84 -6.06 -10.20
C HIS A 166 13.91 -6.96 -11.44
N GLY A 167 13.95 -8.27 -11.28
CA GLY A 167 13.96 -9.22 -12.39
C GLY A 167 12.59 -9.65 -12.90
N ALA A 168 11.52 -9.13 -12.30
CA ALA A 168 10.12 -9.51 -12.60
C ALA A 168 9.39 -8.55 -13.56
N ASP A 169 10.10 -7.59 -14.18
CA ASP A 169 9.57 -6.61 -15.16
C ASP A 169 9.21 -7.24 -16.52
#